data_4430fb548dcfa6ac1f192f3f6258e43a
#
_entry.id   4430fb548dcfa6ac1f192f3f6258e43a
#
_cell.length_a   1.000
_cell.length_b   1.000
_cell.length_c   1.000
_cell.angle_alpha   90.00
_cell.angle_beta   90.00
_cell.angle_gamma   90.00
#
_symmetry.space_group_name_H-M   'P 1'
#
loop_
_entity.id
_entity.type
_entity.pdbx_description
1 polymer ?
#
loop_
_entity_poly.entity_id
_entity_poly.type
_entity_poly.pdbx_seq_one_letter_code
_entity_poly.pdbx_strand_id
1 'polypeptide(L)'
;AAASDHHGPGTSADLHWRCQPVEGSRKRRLTTLLFNKPYGVLSQFTPEAASRWRCLAEFINVPEVYAAGRLDADSEGLLLLTDQGRLKQRLTDPRFGHWRSYWVQVEGHPEDDQLQRLREGVEIQRQRTLPARARWLQGEEIPSLPERDPPIRVRATIPTSWLELSLREGRNRQVRRMTAAVGLPTLRLVRCRIDLMDGKAELDLKDLPAGRWRPVTNAEQGRLNRLLSSSRPRSRMARRGADRRG
;
A
#
# COMPACT_ATOMS: atom_id res chain seq x y z
N ALA A 1 21.26 -40.03 73.24
CA ALA A 1 22.63 -39.87 72.85
C ALA A 1 22.71 -38.75 71.76
N ALA A 2 23.15 -37.64 72.23
CA ALA A 2 24.29 -36.81 71.88
C ALA A 2 24.12 -36.12 70.50
N ALA A 3 23.81 -34.85 70.43
CA ALA A 3 24.69 -33.66 70.51
C ALA A 3 25.57 -33.50 69.27
N SER A 4 25.45 -32.40 68.58
CA SER A 4 26.36 -31.28 68.70
C SER A 4 26.04 -30.17 67.66
N ASP A 5 26.04 -28.98 68.22
CA ASP A 5 26.06 -27.68 67.53
C ASP A 5 27.25 -27.56 66.59
N HIS A 6 27.09 -26.73 65.56
CA HIS A 6 28.12 -25.73 65.22
C HIS A 6 27.56 -24.57 64.47
N HIS A 7 27.67 -23.40 65.06
CA HIS A 7 27.55 -22.05 64.48
C HIS A 7 28.65 -21.77 63.48
N GLY A 8 28.30 -20.99 62.43
CA GLY A 8 29.26 -20.25 61.64
C GLY A 8 28.58 -19.14 60.85
N PRO A 9 29.02 -17.90 61.02
CA PRO A 9 28.36 -16.77 60.36
C PRO A 9 28.92 -16.56 58.95
N GLY A 10 28.08 -16.36 58.00
CA GLY A 10 28.49 -16.07 56.59
C GLY A 10 27.79 -14.88 56.03
N THR A 11 28.39 -13.81 56.17
CA THR A 11 28.45 -12.57 55.31
C THR A 11 27.46 -12.45 54.17
N SER A 12 26.57 -11.50 54.34
CA SER A 12 25.84 -10.78 53.34
C SER A 12 26.80 -10.26 52.25
N ALA A 13 26.73 -10.79 51.07
CA ALA A 13 27.36 -10.20 49.88
C ALA A 13 26.28 -9.44 49.12
N ASP A 14 26.26 -8.15 49.35
CA ASP A 14 25.51 -7.17 48.54
C ASP A 14 25.91 -7.28 47.08
N LEU A 15 25.14 -7.98 46.31
CA LEU A 15 25.21 -7.91 44.83
C LEU A 15 24.58 -6.61 44.37
N HIS A 16 25.38 -5.56 44.37
CA HIS A 16 25.14 -4.30 43.72
C HIS A 16 25.10 -4.57 42.19
N TRP A 17 23.92 -4.84 41.65
CA TRP A 17 23.68 -4.75 40.20
C TRP A 17 23.71 -3.28 39.81
N ARG A 18 24.92 -2.77 39.53
CA ARG A 18 25.06 -1.53 38.81
C ARG A 18 24.50 -1.76 37.39
N CYS A 19 23.31 -1.24 37.11
CA CYS A 19 22.88 -0.94 35.77
C CYS A 19 23.91 0.02 35.18
N GLN A 20 24.81 -0.49 34.38
CA GLN A 20 25.61 0.35 33.49
C GLN A 20 24.64 0.88 32.41
N PRO A 21 24.57 2.20 32.19
CA PRO A 21 23.86 2.73 31.06
C PRO A 21 24.60 2.26 29.80
N VAL A 22 23.95 1.48 28.98
CA VAL A 22 24.43 1.18 27.65
C VAL A 22 24.32 2.46 26.81
N GLU A 23 25.36 3.33 26.94
CA GLU A 23 25.59 4.41 26.03
C GLU A 23 25.95 3.83 24.66
N GLY A 24 24.99 3.85 23.81
CA GLY A 24 25.09 3.55 22.39
C GLY A 24 23.77 3.95 21.78
N SER A 25 23.61 5.21 21.48
CA SER A 25 22.58 5.71 20.56
C SER A 25 22.74 4.97 19.23
N ARG A 26 22.26 3.73 19.16
CA ARG A 26 22.01 3.08 17.88
C ARG A 26 21.01 3.98 17.16
N LYS A 27 21.48 4.75 16.19
CA LYS A 27 20.61 5.43 15.22
C LYS A 27 19.56 4.43 14.81
N ARG A 28 18.34 4.62 15.27
CA ARG A 28 17.19 3.73 14.97
C ARG A 28 17.14 3.59 13.45
N ARG A 29 17.41 2.41 12.95
CA ARG A 29 17.42 2.14 11.52
C ARG A 29 15.97 2.23 11.06
N LEU A 30 15.67 3.26 10.29
CA LEU A 30 14.34 3.45 9.74
C LEU A 30 13.94 2.23 8.91
N THR A 31 12.77 1.70 9.18
CA THR A 31 12.27 0.46 8.56
C THR A 31 11.16 0.78 7.58
N THR A 32 11.36 0.40 6.34
CA THR A 32 10.33 0.48 5.29
C THR A 32 10.30 -0.82 4.52
N LEU A 33 9.10 -1.36 4.32
CA LEU A 33 8.85 -2.64 3.68
C LEU A 33 7.92 -2.47 2.49
N LEU A 34 8.12 -3.29 1.46
CA LEU A 34 7.14 -3.56 0.42
C LEU A 34 6.50 -4.92 0.69
N PHE A 35 5.19 -4.97 0.68
CA PHE A 35 4.40 -6.17 0.88
C PHE A 35 3.45 -6.39 -0.28
N ASN A 36 3.43 -7.58 -0.84
CA ASN A 36 2.40 -7.98 -1.79
C ASN A 36 1.23 -8.57 -1.01
N LYS A 37 0.25 -7.70 -0.70
CA LYS A 37 -0.92 -8.05 0.09
C LYS A 37 -1.83 -9.00 -0.69
N PRO A 38 -2.10 -10.22 -0.19
CA PRO A 38 -3.05 -11.11 -0.84
C PRO A 38 -4.50 -10.67 -0.63
N TYR A 39 -5.41 -11.28 -1.37
CA TYR A 39 -6.85 -11.16 -1.15
C TYR A 39 -7.22 -11.61 0.28
N GLY A 40 -8.24 -11.00 0.84
CA GLY A 40 -8.77 -11.41 2.14
C GLY A 40 -7.98 -10.89 3.35
N VAL A 41 -7.10 -9.91 3.16
CA VAL A 41 -6.26 -9.35 4.23
C VAL A 41 -6.55 -7.86 4.42
N LEU A 42 -6.84 -7.47 5.65
CA LEU A 42 -7.00 -6.08 6.07
C LEU A 42 -5.65 -5.34 6.07
N SER A 43 -5.63 -4.07 5.69
CA SER A 43 -4.43 -3.23 5.74
C SER A 43 -4.15 -2.69 7.16
N GLN A 44 -4.27 -3.54 8.17
CA GLN A 44 -4.04 -3.23 9.58
C GLN A 44 -3.52 -4.46 10.33
N PHE A 45 -2.84 -4.24 11.46
CA PHE A 45 -2.29 -5.31 12.29
C PHE A 45 -3.29 -5.87 13.30
N THR A 46 -4.27 -5.07 13.69
CA THR A 46 -5.30 -5.49 14.64
C THR A 46 -6.45 -6.15 13.91
N PRO A 47 -6.87 -7.37 14.30
CA PRO A 47 -8.07 -7.99 13.77
C PRO A 47 -9.32 -7.14 14.05
N GLU A 48 -10.28 -7.15 13.14
CA GLU A 48 -11.60 -6.60 13.40
C GLU A 48 -12.49 -7.65 14.08
N ALA A 49 -13.21 -7.24 15.12
CA ALA A 49 -14.16 -8.14 15.80
C ALA A 49 -15.19 -8.70 14.80
N ALA A 50 -15.44 -9.99 14.87
CA ALA A 50 -16.33 -10.74 13.98
C ALA A 50 -16.00 -10.65 12.48
N SER A 51 -14.83 -10.16 12.10
CA SER A 51 -14.37 -10.14 10.72
C SER A 51 -13.85 -11.51 10.29
N ARG A 52 -14.23 -11.94 9.07
CA ARG A 52 -13.67 -13.12 8.43
C ARG A 52 -12.29 -12.86 7.80
N TRP A 53 -11.87 -11.60 7.76
CA TRP A 53 -10.65 -11.19 7.08
C TRP A 53 -9.44 -11.35 7.99
N ARG A 54 -8.36 -11.83 7.42
CA ARG A 54 -7.03 -11.89 8.05
C ARG A 54 -6.47 -10.48 8.23
N CYS A 55 -5.44 -10.32 9.01
CA CYS A 55 -4.77 -9.03 9.21
C CYS A 55 -3.27 -9.12 8.91
N LEU A 56 -2.59 -7.96 8.87
CA LEU A 56 -1.16 -7.89 8.53
C LEU A 56 -0.28 -8.65 9.52
N ALA A 57 -0.69 -8.79 10.79
CA ALA A 57 0.09 -9.49 11.81
C ALA A 57 0.36 -10.97 11.48
N GLU A 58 -0.47 -11.59 10.62
CA GLU A 58 -0.26 -12.97 10.19
C GLU A 58 0.85 -13.12 9.13
N PHE A 59 1.29 -12.03 8.53
CA PHE A 59 2.26 -12.02 7.42
C PHE A 59 3.56 -11.28 7.78
N ILE A 60 3.47 -10.28 8.67
CA ILE A 60 4.56 -9.34 8.93
C ILE A 60 4.85 -9.34 10.42
N ASN A 61 6.02 -9.83 10.78
CA ASN A 61 6.53 -9.91 12.15
C ASN A 61 7.51 -8.79 12.50
N VAL A 62 7.52 -7.71 11.71
CA VAL A 62 8.39 -6.55 11.96
C VAL A 62 7.65 -5.55 12.86
N PRO A 63 8.20 -5.23 14.05
CA PRO A 63 7.55 -4.33 14.98
C PRO A 63 7.50 -2.89 14.46
N GLU A 64 6.53 -2.12 14.97
CA GLU A 64 6.41 -0.68 14.80
C GLU A 64 6.25 -0.18 13.35
N VAL A 65 6.01 -1.05 12.37
CA VAL A 65 5.69 -0.64 11.01
C VAL A 65 4.17 -0.55 10.80
N TYR A 66 3.73 0.43 10.03
CA TYR A 66 2.32 0.68 9.72
C TYR A 66 2.12 0.92 8.23
N ALA A 67 0.98 0.54 7.72
CA ALA A 67 0.67 0.72 6.31
C ALA A 67 0.64 2.22 5.92
N ALA A 68 1.40 2.57 4.90
CA ALA A 68 1.37 3.88 4.25
C ALA A 68 0.31 3.89 3.15
N GLY A 69 -0.92 4.09 3.55
CA GLY A 69 -2.12 3.94 2.74
C GLY A 69 -2.83 2.62 3.00
N ARG A 70 -3.93 2.42 2.30
CA ARG A 70 -4.77 1.22 2.47
C ARG A 70 -5.06 0.55 1.14
N LEU A 71 -5.26 -0.74 1.20
CA LEU A 71 -5.97 -1.55 0.22
C LEU A 71 -7.13 -2.21 0.96
N ASP A 72 -8.29 -2.26 0.33
CA ASP A 72 -9.44 -3.00 0.89
C ASP A 72 -9.08 -4.48 1.06
N ALA A 73 -9.81 -5.20 1.91
CA ALA A 73 -9.57 -6.63 2.14
C ALA A 73 -9.70 -7.45 0.84
N ASP A 74 -10.63 -7.05 -0.04
CA ASP A 74 -10.87 -7.68 -1.34
C ASP A 74 -9.98 -7.16 -2.48
N SER A 75 -8.98 -6.35 -2.16
CA SER A 75 -7.98 -5.83 -3.10
C SER A 75 -6.60 -6.39 -2.77
N GLU A 76 -5.79 -6.58 -3.80
CA GLU A 76 -4.48 -7.23 -3.72
C GLU A 76 -3.35 -6.27 -4.08
N GLY A 77 -2.11 -6.68 -3.82
CA GLY A 77 -0.94 -6.07 -4.42
C GLY A 77 -0.11 -5.19 -3.49
N LEU A 78 0.60 -4.27 -4.06
CA LEU A 78 1.67 -3.52 -3.43
C LEU A 78 1.18 -2.63 -2.28
N LEU A 79 1.63 -2.93 -1.08
CA LEU A 79 1.42 -2.14 0.12
C LEU A 79 2.77 -1.76 0.72
N LEU A 80 3.00 -0.47 0.94
CA LEU A 80 4.19 0.03 1.61
C LEU A 80 3.90 0.14 3.11
N LEU A 81 4.81 -0.36 3.95
CA LEU A 81 4.74 -0.23 5.40
C LEU A 81 5.99 0.48 5.90
N THR A 82 5.84 1.33 6.90
CA THR A 82 6.97 2.09 7.46
C THR A 82 6.73 2.46 8.92
N ASP A 83 7.82 2.60 9.67
CA ASP A 83 7.84 3.20 11.02
C ASP A 83 7.89 4.73 11.00
N GLN A 84 7.98 5.34 9.81
CA GLN A 84 8.11 6.78 9.62
C GLN A 84 6.75 7.44 9.37
N GLY A 85 6.14 8.02 10.40
CA GLY A 85 4.84 8.71 10.27
C GLY A 85 4.83 9.83 9.21
N ARG A 86 5.95 10.57 9.07
CA ARG A 86 6.10 11.62 8.04
C ARG A 86 6.08 11.02 6.62
N LEU A 87 6.71 9.87 6.40
CA LEU A 87 6.71 9.20 5.11
C LEU A 87 5.30 8.68 4.78
N LYS A 88 4.63 8.06 5.75
CA LYS A 88 3.23 7.65 5.62
C LYS A 88 2.37 8.84 5.19
N GLN A 89 2.44 9.96 5.90
CA GLN A 89 1.69 11.17 5.56
C GLN A 89 2.02 11.65 4.13
N ARG A 90 3.30 11.73 3.79
CA ARG A 90 3.76 12.19 2.47
C ARG A 90 3.19 11.35 1.32
N LEU A 91 3.16 10.03 1.48
CA LEU A 91 2.68 9.11 0.45
C LEU A 91 1.15 9.05 0.34
N THR A 92 0.43 9.36 1.42
CA THR A 92 -1.03 9.26 1.45
C THR A 92 -1.76 10.58 1.20
N ASP A 93 -1.12 11.71 1.43
CA ASP A 93 -1.73 13.03 1.25
C ASP A 93 -1.98 13.32 -0.25
N PRO A 94 -3.22 13.54 -0.67
CA PRO A 94 -3.57 13.79 -2.07
C PRO A 94 -2.88 15.01 -2.68
N ARG A 95 -2.40 15.97 -1.87
CA ARG A 95 -1.69 17.16 -2.34
C ARG A 95 -0.40 16.82 -3.06
N PHE A 96 0.24 15.70 -2.74
CA PHE A 96 1.46 15.25 -3.40
C PHE A 96 1.19 14.43 -4.66
N GLY A 97 0.00 13.86 -4.81
CA GLY A 97 -0.51 13.25 -6.02
C GLY A 97 0.36 12.13 -6.58
N HIS A 98 0.88 11.26 -5.72
CA HIS A 98 1.60 10.07 -6.15
C HIS A 98 0.69 9.17 -6.98
N TRP A 99 1.14 8.76 -8.17
CA TRP A 99 0.41 7.82 -8.99
C TRP A 99 0.45 6.42 -8.38
N ARG A 100 -0.70 5.76 -8.37
CA ARG A 100 -0.86 4.36 -7.99
C ARG A 100 -1.51 3.66 -9.16
N SER A 101 -0.82 2.66 -9.69
CA SER A 101 -1.28 1.90 -10.86
C SER A 101 -1.85 0.57 -10.42
N TYR A 102 -2.92 0.18 -11.05
CA TYR A 102 -3.68 -1.02 -10.75
C TYR A 102 -3.89 -1.85 -12.00
N TRP A 103 -3.70 -3.15 -11.89
CA TRP A 103 -4.26 -4.12 -12.81
C TRP A 103 -5.68 -4.43 -12.37
N VAL A 104 -6.61 -4.28 -13.27
CA VAL A 104 -8.04 -4.38 -12.99
C VAL A 104 -8.66 -5.38 -13.95
N GLN A 105 -9.06 -6.55 -13.45
CA GLN A 105 -9.88 -7.48 -14.23
C GLN A 105 -11.33 -7.03 -14.14
N VAL A 106 -11.96 -6.87 -15.28
CA VAL A 106 -13.35 -6.39 -15.40
C VAL A 106 -14.19 -7.37 -16.19
N GLU A 107 -15.50 -7.35 -15.99
CA GLU A 107 -16.46 -7.98 -16.89
C GLU A 107 -16.63 -7.12 -18.16
N GLY A 108 -16.71 -7.78 -19.30
CA GLY A 108 -16.89 -7.14 -20.61
C GLY A 108 -15.58 -6.80 -21.32
N HIS A 109 -15.72 -6.34 -22.56
CA HIS A 109 -14.63 -5.76 -23.33
C HIS A 109 -14.71 -4.24 -23.23
N PRO A 110 -13.60 -3.55 -22.91
CA PRO A 110 -13.60 -2.10 -22.82
C PRO A 110 -13.71 -1.48 -24.21
N GLU A 111 -14.55 -0.49 -24.35
CA GLU A 111 -14.66 0.36 -25.54
C GLU A 111 -13.84 1.65 -25.36
N ASP A 112 -13.44 2.28 -26.45
CA ASP A 112 -12.62 3.50 -26.39
C ASP A 112 -13.31 4.64 -25.64
N ASP A 113 -14.64 4.79 -25.78
CA ASP A 113 -15.43 5.78 -25.05
C ASP A 113 -15.36 5.53 -23.53
N GLN A 114 -15.48 4.27 -23.09
CA GLN A 114 -15.39 3.91 -21.67
C GLN A 114 -14.00 4.24 -21.10
N LEU A 115 -12.94 3.92 -21.85
CA LEU A 115 -11.57 4.26 -21.46
C LEU A 115 -11.34 5.78 -21.43
N GLN A 116 -11.90 6.50 -22.39
CA GLN A 116 -11.79 7.97 -22.45
C GLN A 116 -12.49 8.62 -21.27
N ARG A 117 -13.69 8.16 -20.91
CA ARG A 117 -14.42 8.63 -19.73
C ARG A 117 -13.62 8.38 -18.44
N LEU A 118 -12.96 7.22 -18.29
CA LEU A 118 -12.07 6.97 -17.17
C LEU A 118 -10.90 7.95 -17.12
N ARG A 119 -10.30 8.28 -18.29
CA ARG A 119 -9.17 9.22 -18.39
C ARG A 119 -9.57 10.65 -18.02
N GLU A 120 -10.76 11.07 -18.40
CA GLU A 120 -11.28 12.41 -18.11
C GLU A 120 -11.80 12.55 -16.69
N GLY A 121 -12.02 11.43 -16.00
CA GLY A 121 -12.67 11.35 -14.71
C GLY A 121 -14.17 11.14 -14.84
N VAL A 122 -14.72 10.39 -13.91
CA VAL A 122 -16.14 10.02 -13.84
C VAL A 122 -16.76 10.50 -12.54
N GLU A 123 -18.07 10.64 -12.52
CA GLU A 123 -18.79 10.94 -11.30
C GLU A 123 -18.96 9.68 -10.45
N ILE A 124 -18.48 9.76 -9.20
CA ILE A 124 -18.72 8.75 -8.16
C ILE A 124 -19.16 9.46 -6.88
N GLN A 125 -20.19 8.95 -6.22
CA GLN A 125 -20.70 9.55 -5.00
C GLN A 125 -20.97 11.07 -5.12
N ARG A 126 -21.58 11.50 -6.22
CA ARG A 126 -21.93 12.90 -6.53
C ARG A 126 -20.72 13.83 -6.67
N GLN A 127 -19.53 13.28 -6.91
CA GLN A 127 -18.32 14.07 -7.12
C GLN A 127 -17.51 13.49 -8.29
N ARG A 128 -17.05 14.36 -9.16
CA ARG A 128 -16.15 13.97 -10.25
C ARG A 128 -14.77 13.57 -9.69
N THR A 129 -14.23 12.49 -10.22
CA THR A 129 -12.86 12.06 -9.93
C THR A 129 -11.85 12.95 -10.65
N LEU A 130 -10.61 12.95 -10.17
CA LEU A 130 -9.51 13.52 -10.94
C LEU A 130 -9.29 12.71 -12.23
N PRO A 131 -8.71 13.35 -13.28
CA PRO A 131 -8.26 12.64 -14.47
C PRO A 131 -7.34 11.47 -14.10
N ALA A 132 -7.54 10.35 -14.75
CA ALA A 132 -6.78 9.12 -14.57
C ALA A 132 -5.99 8.74 -15.83
N ARG A 133 -5.16 7.71 -15.73
CA ARG A 133 -4.60 7.03 -16.90
C ARG A 133 -5.30 5.68 -16.98
N ALA A 134 -5.81 5.34 -18.17
CA ALA A 134 -6.51 4.08 -18.39
C ALA A 134 -6.11 3.50 -19.73
N ARG A 135 -5.82 2.21 -19.79
CA ARG A 135 -5.56 1.48 -21.02
C ARG A 135 -6.02 0.02 -20.90
N TRP A 136 -6.41 -0.55 -22.02
CA TRP A 136 -6.71 -1.96 -22.13
C TRP A 136 -5.41 -2.74 -22.28
N LEU A 137 -5.23 -3.82 -21.50
CA LEU A 137 -4.10 -4.72 -21.59
C LEU A 137 -4.46 -5.90 -22.48
N GLN A 138 -3.61 -6.21 -23.45
CA GLN A 138 -3.82 -7.29 -24.41
C GLN A 138 -2.57 -8.14 -24.58
N GLY A 139 -2.76 -9.40 -24.97
CA GLY A 139 -1.66 -10.31 -25.27
C GLY A 139 -0.68 -10.43 -24.11
N GLU A 140 0.59 -10.15 -24.36
CA GLU A 140 1.68 -10.25 -23.38
C GLU A 140 1.62 -9.19 -22.26
N GLU A 141 0.82 -8.12 -22.43
CA GLU A 141 0.64 -7.10 -21.40
C GLU A 141 -0.27 -7.57 -20.25
N ILE A 142 -1.06 -8.63 -20.49
CA ILE A 142 -1.93 -9.20 -19.45
C ILE A 142 -1.05 -9.76 -18.32
N PRO A 143 -1.29 -9.32 -17.06
CA PRO A 143 -0.43 -9.74 -15.95
C PRO A 143 -0.54 -11.25 -15.71
N SER A 144 0.60 -11.93 -15.66
CA SER A 144 0.68 -13.32 -15.22
C SER A 144 0.58 -13.37 -13.70
N LEU A 145 -0.62 -13.63 -13.19
CA LEU A 145 -0.91 -13.71 -11.77
C LEU A 145 -1.34 -15.13 -11.40
N PRO A 146 -0.94 -15.64 -10.22
CA PRO A 146 -1.48 -16.90 -9.73
C PRO A 146 -3.01 -16.81 -9.57
N GLU A 147 -3.68 -17.94 -9.66
CA GLU A 147 -5.10 -18.02 -9.39
C GLU A 147 -5.38 -17.48 -7.98
N ARG A 148 -6.46 -16.71 -7.85
CA ARG A 148 -6.88 -16.16 -6.56
C ARG A 148 -7.61 -17.22 -5.74
N ASP A 149 -7.33 -17.23 -4.45
CA ASP A 149 -8.10 -18.01 -3.48
C ASP A 149 -8.93 -17.08 -2.57
N PRO A 150 -10.27 -17.19 -2.52
CA PRO A 150 -11.13 -18.03 -3.37
C PRO A 150 -11.12 -17.60 -4.85
N PRO A 151 -11.40 -18.50 -5.77
CA PRO A 151 -11.43 -18.21 -7.21
C PRO A 151 -12.38 -17.05 -7.55
N ILE A 152 -12.07 -16.35 -8.63
CA ILE A 152 -12.92 -15.28 -9.13
C ILE A 152 -14.16 -15.90 -9.73
N ARG A 153 -15.33 -15.42 -9.31
CA ARG A 153 -16.59 -15.82 -9.92
C ARG A 153 -16.75 -15.08 -11.25
N VAL A 154 -16.53 -15.76 -12.34
CA VAL A 154 -16.82 -15.27 -13.70
C VAL A 154 -18.15 -15.85 -14.20
N ARG A 155 -18.88 -15.05 -14.97
CA ARG A 155 -20.08 -15.51 -15.67
C ARG A 155 -19.64 -16.11 -17.00
N ALA A 156 -20.05 -17.34 -17.29
CA ALA A 156 -19.64 -18.07 -18.50
C ALA A 156 -19.97 -17.33 -19.82
N THR A 157 -21.00 -16.50 -19.81
CA THR A 157 -21.49 -15.77 -21.00
C THR A 157 -20.92 -14.37 -21.17
N ILE A 158 -20.15 -13.87 -20.18
CA ILE A 158 -19.60 -12.52 -20.23
C ILE A 158 -18.09 -12.63 -20.29
N PRO A 159 -17.44 -12.08 -21.32
CA PRO A 159 -15.99 -12.05 -21.41
C PRO A 159 -15.39 -11.23 -20.28
N THR A 160 -14.12 -11.46 -19.99
CA THR A 160 -13.36 -10.64 -19.03
C THR A 160 -12.17 -10.00 -19.73
N SER A 161 -11.81 -8.83 -19.26
CA SER A 161 -10.67 -8.07 -19.81
C SER A 161 -9.81 -7.52 -18.68
N TRP A 162 -8.56 -7.20 -18.99
CA TRP A 162 -7.65 -6.56 -18.07
C TRP A 162 -7.38 -5.11 -18.49
N LEU A 163 -7.51 -4.21 -17.51
CA LEU A 163 -7.15 -2.79 -17.65
C LEU A 163 -5.95 -2.46 -16.77
N GLU A 164 -5.19 -1.48 -17.20
CA GLU A 164 -4.32 -0.74 -16.29
C GLU A 164 -4.96 0.62 -16.01
N LEU A 165 -5.22 0.91 -14.75
CA LEU A 165 -5.78 2.17 -14.29
C LEU A 165 -4.85 2.81 -13.27
N SER A 166 -4.43 4.06 -13.51
CA SER A 166 -3.57 4.79 -12.58
C SER A 166 -4.27 6.04 -12.04
N LEU A 167 -4.23 6.22 -10.74
CA LEU A 167 -4.89 7.29 -10.00
C LEU A 167 -3.91 8.09 -9.14
N ARG A 168 -4.20 9.37 -8.94
CA ARG A 168 -3.45 10.29 -8.07
C ARG A 168 -4.18 10.63 -6.78
N GLU A 169 -5.36 10.10 -6.59
CA GLU A 169 -6.20 10.22 -5.41
C GLU A 169 -6.63 8.84 -4.90
N GLY A 170 -7.19 8.78 -3.71
CA GLY A 170 -7.57 7.50 -3.11
C GLY A 170 -8.86 7.64 -2.29
N ARG A 171 -10.02 7.68 -2.97
CA ARG A 171 -11.32 7.62 -2.30
C ARG A 171 -11.69 6.19 -1.98
N ASN A 172 -12.63 6.03 -1.06
CA ASN A 172 -13.14 4.70 -0.71
C ASN A 172 -13.61 3.93 -1.95
N ARG A 173 -13.01 2.77 -2.21
CA ARG A 173 -13.31 1.85 -3.31
C ARG A 173 -13.32 2.52 -4.70
N GLN A 174 -12.45 3.52 -4.90
CA GLN A 174 -12.51 4.41 -6.05
C GLN A 174 -12.40 3.66 -7.37
N VAL A 175 -11.41 2.79 -7.55
CA VAL A 175 -11.23 2.03 -8.80
C VAL A 175 -12.49 1.26 -9.15
N ARG A 176 -13.04 0.50 -8.22
CA ARG A 176 -14.26 -0.31 -8.42
C ARG A 176 -15.47 0.54 -8.79
N ARG A 177 -15.60 1.71 -8.20
CA ARG A 177 -16.69 2.65 -8.51
C ARG A 177 -16.53 3.30 -9.87
N MET A 178 -15.29 3.65 -10.24
CA MET A 178 -15.01 4.26 -11.55
C MET A 178 -15.29 3.27 -12.68
N THR A 179 -14.80 2.04 -12.57
CA THR A 179 -15.03 1.01 -13.59
C THR A 179 -16.51 0.64 -13.69
N ALA A 180 -17.22 0.52 -12.57
CA ALA A 180 -18.66 0.30 -12.56
C ALA A 180 -19.44 1.47 -13.21
N ALA A 181 -19.03 2.72 -13.00
CA ALA A 181 -19.65 3.91 -13.59
C ALA A 181 -19.55 3.96 -15.11
N VAL A 182 -18.62 3.24 -15.72
CA VAL A 182 -18.50 3.10 -17.17
C VAL A 182 -19.02 1.75 -17.70
N GLY A 183 -19.64 0.93 -16.84
CA GLY A 183 -20.22 -0.35 -17.25
C GLY A 183 -19.24 -1.53 -17.28
N LEU A 184 -18.08 -1.41 -16.62
CA LEU A 184 -17.04 -2.44 -16.55
C LEU A 184 -16.82 -2.89 -15.10
N PRO A 185 -17.70 -3.72 -14.49
CA PRO A 185 -17.56 -4.12 -13.09
C PRO A 185 -16.24 -4.84 -12.81
N THR A 186 -15.57 -4.44 -11.73
CA THR A 186 -14.30 -5.05 -11.31
C THR A 186 -14.49 -6.42 -10.67
N LEU A 187 -13.80 -7.42 -11.20
CA LEU A 187 -13.70 -8.79 -10.66
C LEU A 187 -12.49 -8.95 -9.76
N ARG A 188 -11.32 -8.49 -10.21
CA ARG A 188 -10.05 -8.56 -9.48
C ARG A 188 -9.33 -7.21 -9.54
N LEU A 189 -8.68 -6.83 -8.44
CA LEU A 189 -8.00 -5.55 -8.32
C LEU A 189 -6.66 -5.75 -7.64
N VAL A 190 -5.57 -5.43 -8.35
CA VAL A 190 -4.20 -5.58 -7.86
C VAL A 190 -3.46 -4.26 -8.03
N ARG A 191 -3.03 -3.62 -6.94
CA ARG A 191 -2.13 -2.47 -7.04
C ARG A 191 -0.75 -2.95 -7.43
N CYS A 192 -0.32 -2.65 -8.64
CA CYS A 192 0.93 -3.16 -9.18
C CYS A 192 2.11 -2.21 -8.99
N ARG A 193 1.87 -0.88 -8.95
CA ARG A 193 2.95 0.10 -8.86
C ARG A 193 2.58 1.33 -8.06
N ILE A 194 3.62 1.98 -7.50
CA ILE A 194 3.55 3.29 -6.84
C ILE A 194 4.67 4.16 -7.41
N ASP A 195 4.29 5.29 -8.03
CA ASP A 195 5.23 6.28 -8.55
C ASP A 195 5.61 7.28 -7.46
N LEU A 196 6.88 7.36 -7.14
CA LEU A 196 7.41 8.34 -6.18
C LEU A 196 7.54 9.76 -6.77
N MET A 197 7.19 9.94 -8.04
CA MET A 197 7.24 11.23 -8.75
C MET A 197 8.65 11.85 -8.80
N ASP A 198 9.67 11.03 -8.78
CA ASP A 198 11.09 11.43 -8.80
C ASP A 198 11.77 11.19 -10.17
N GLY A 199 10.99 10.83 -11.18
CA GLY A 199 11.46 10.57 -12.55
C GLY A 199 12.21 9.26 -12.71
N LYS A 200 12.16 8.35 -11.73
CA LYS A 200 12.77 7.03 -11.76
C LYS A 200 11.71 5.94 -11.88
N ALA A 201 12.16 4.70 -12.05
CA ALA A 201 11.28 3.54 -12.08
C ALA A 201 10.36 3.49 -10.84
N GLU A 202 9.11 3.13 -11.05
CA GLU A 202 8.10 3.00 -9.99
C GLU A 202 8.48 1.87 -9.02
N LEU A 203 8.01 1.95 -7.79
CA LEU A 203 8.01 0.78 -6.89
C LEU A 203 6.98 -0.22 -7.43
N ASP A 204 7.34 -1.47 -7.56
CA ASP A 204 6.49 -2.49 -8.20
C ASP A 204 6.49 -3.83 -7.45
N LEU A 205 5.75 -4.80 -7.98
CA LEU A 205 5.62 -6.16 -7.46
C LEU A 205 6.65 -7.14 -8.00
N LYS A 206 7.63 -6.67 -8.79
CA LYS A 206 8.62 -7.55 -9.39
C LYS A 206 9.32 -8.38 -8.31
N ASP A 207 9.41 -9.69 -8.55
CA ASP A 207 10.05 -10.67 -7.66
C ASP A 207 9.49 -10.71 -6.22
N LEU A 208 8.27 -10.21 -6.02
CA LEU A 208 7.59 -10.19 -4.73
C LEU A 208 6.27 -11.00 -4.79
N PRO A 209 6.28 -12.30 -4.46
CA PRO A 209 5.09 -13.14 -4.48
C PRO A 209 4.00 -12.67 -3.51
N ALA A 210 2.75 -13.01 -3.78
CA ALA A 210 1.62 -12.71 -2.89
C ALA A 210 1.85 -13.29 -1.48
N GLY A 211 1.54 -12.50 -0.44
CA GLY A 211 1.78 -12.85 0.96
C GLY A 211 3.23 -12.69 1.43
N ARG A 212 4.13 -12.23 0.56
CA ARG A 212 5.53 -11.99 0.92
C ARG A 212 5.83 -10.50 1.01
N TRP A 213 6.82 -10.19 1.83
CA TRP A 213 7.34 -8.83 1.97
C TRP A 213 8.87 -8.83 1.87
N ARG A 214 9.42 -7.68 1.53
CA ARG A 214 10.86 -7.41 1.57
C ARG A 214 11.14 -6.01 2.12
N PRO A 215 12.30 -5.79 2.73
CA PRO A 215 12.77 -4.43 2.97
C PRO A 215 12.93 -3.69 1.64
N VAL A 216 12.74 -2.38 1.67
CA VAL A 216 13.18 -1.54 0.55
C VAL A 216 14.70 -1.61 0.41
N THR A 217 15.20 -1.55 -0.80
CA THR A 217 16.65 -1.47 -1.06
C THR A 217 17.21 -0.13 -0.57
N ASN A 218 18.53 -0.02 -0.42
CA ASN A 218 19.18 1.23 -0.04
C ASN A 218 18.88 2.35 -1.05
N ALA A 219 18.78 2.03 -2.33
CA ALA A 219 18.42 2.98 -3.39
C ALA A 219 16.97 3.47 -3.24
N GLU A 220 16.02 2.57 -2.99
CA GLU A 220 14.61 2.89 -2.72
C GLU A 220 14.48 3.73 -1.45
N GLN A 221 15.18 3.36 -0.36
CA GLN A 221 15.17 4.12 0.89
C GLN A 221 15.73 5.54 0.69
N GLY A 222 16.79 5.68 -0.09
CA GLY A 222 17.34 7.00 -0.44
C GLY A 222 16.34 7.88 -1.20
N ARG A 223 15.54 7.28 -2.09
CA ARG A 223 14.45 7.97 -2.80
C ARG A 223 13.33 8.40 -1.85
N LEU A 224 12.88 7.51 -0.96
CA LEU A 224 11.86 7.80 0.04
C LEU A 224 12.31 8.91 1.00
N ASN A 225 13.57 8.91 1.41
CA ASN A 225 14.12 9.96 2.27
C ASN A 225 14.13 11.33 1.55
N ARG A 226 14.44 11.37 0.24
CA ARG A 226 14.36 12.61 -0.54
C ARG A 226 12.95 13.18 -0.63
N LEU A 227 11.91 12.35 -0.62
CA LEU A 227 10.54 12.83 -0.55
C LEU A 227 10.28 13.64 0.73
N LEU A 228 10.93 13.29 1.84
CA LEU A 228 10.76 13.98 3.11
C LEU A 228 11.48 15.33 3.16
N SER A 229 12.56 15.49 2.41
CA SER A 229 13.31 16.74 2.33
C SER A 229 12.75 17.73 1.29
N SER A 230 11.93 17.25 0.35
CA SER A 230 11.28 18.11 -0.64
C SER A 230 10.02 18.76 -0.06
N SER A 231 10.08 20.05 0.20
CA SER A 231 9.03 20.82 0.90
C SER A 231 7.86 21.28 0.03
N ARG A 232 7.70 20.82 -1.22
CA ARG A 232 6.65 21.33 -2.11
C ARG A 232 5.55 20.33 -2.39
N PRO A 233 4.29 20.60 -1.94
CA PRO A 233 3.13 20.14 -2.67
C PRO A 233 3.17 20.81 -4.05
N ARG A 234 3.03 20.02 -5.12
CA ARG A 234 2.83 20.62 -6.45
C ARG A 234 1.61 21.53 -6.37
N SER A 235 1.84 22.83 -6.54
CA SER A 235 0.78 23.83 -6.61
C SER A 235 -0.31 23.40 -7.60
N ARG A 236 -1.54 23.65 -7.24
CA ARG A 236 -2.69 23.67 -8.15
C ARG A 236 -2.25 24.25 -9.49
N MET A 237 -2.39 23.48 -10.54
CA MET A 237 -2.36 24.00 -11.89
C MET A 237 -3.33 25.18 -11.94
N ALA A 238 -2.80 26.37 -12.18
CA ALA A 238 -3.52 27.60 -12.27
C ALA A 238 -4.74 27.43 -13.18
N ARG A 239 -5.91 27.75 -12.66
CA ARG A 239 -7.03 28.22 -13.47
C ARG A 239 -6.56 29.51 -14.14
N ARG A 240 -6.00 29.43 -15.32
CA ARG A 240 -5.95 30.54 -16.26
C ARG A 240 -7.26 30.45 -17.01
N GLY A 241 -8.20 31.27 -16.73
CA GLY A 241 -8.26 32.62 -17.21
C GLY A 241 -9.14 32.61 -18.43
N ALA A 242 -10.47 32.59 -18.24
CA ALA A 242 -11.43 33.08 -19.22
C ALA A 242 -12.11 34.25 -18.54
N ASP A 243 -11.42 35.36 -18.57
CA ASP A 243 -12.03 36.66 -18.45
C ASP A 243 -11.13 37.67 -19.14
N ARG A 244 -11.58 38.09 -20.32
CA ARG A 244 -11.38 39.41 -20.91
C ARG A 244 -11.86 39.41 -22.37
N ARG A 245 -13.00 39.99 -22.52
CA ARG A 245 -13.43 41.07 -23.47
C ARG A 245 -14.88 40.79 -23.90
N GLY A 246 -15.75 41.67 -23.74
CA GLY A 246 -15.83 43.08 -23.74
C GLY A 246 -16.85 43.45 -24.74
#